data_21256d573331b185215a81bca4af9803
#
_entry.id   21256d573331b185215a81bca4af9803
#
_cell.length_a   1.000
_cell.length_b   1.000
_cell.length_c   1.000
_cell.angle_alpha   90.00
_cell.angle_beta   90.00
_cell.angle_gamma   90.00
#
_symmetry.space_group_name_H-M   'P 1'
#
loop_
_entity.id
_entity.type
_entity.pdbx_description
1 polymer ?
#
loop_
_entity_poly.entity_id
_entity_poly.type
_entity_poly.pdbx_seq_one_letter_code
_entity_poly.pdbx_strand_id
1 'polypeptide(L)'
;MTNWDERFRSGEYPSDPEPAPLLEQYVDALPPGRALDVAAGTGRNAVFLAEEGYEVEAIDQSREGLRITRERARDRDVADQLDCLQVDIPSHEFPQDRYDLITVSFYRTVDRLPDLIDALAEDGVLFYEHHLRSTDQYEAGPSGDQYRFGANELLHTCLDLTVLAFDAKTESRDDGRTAMRTQIVARNSSGQAQSYPAVGLDS
;
A
#
# COMPACT_ATOMS: atom_id res chain seq x y z
N MET A 1 -12.52 9.82 -16.55
CA MET A 1 -12.45 9.33 -15.16
C MET A 1 -12.60 7.83 -15.23
N THR A 2 -11.67 7.07 -14.70
CA THR A 2 -11.71 5.59 -14.75
C THR A 2 -12.85 5.12 -13.87
N ASN A 3 -13.74 4.28 -14.40
CA ASN A 3 -14.81 3.67 -13.60
C ASN A 3 -14.24 2.41 -12.89
N TRP A 4 -13.73 2.58 -11.68
CA TRP A 4 -13.16 1.50 -10.90
C TRP A 4 -14.18 0.43 -10.51
N ASP A 5 -15.44 0.82 -10.24
CA ASP A 5 -16.51 -0.14 -9.95
C ASP A 5 -16.73 -1.11 -11.11
N GLU A 6 -16.67 -0.63 -12.35
CA GLU A 6 -16.81 -1.47 -13.54
C GLU A 6 -15.62 -2.42 -13.71
N ARG A 7 -14.40 -1.93 -13.48
CA ARG A 7 -13.18 -2.74 -13.57
C ARG A 7 -13.15 -3.85 -12.53
N PHE A 8 -13.52 -3.56 -11.27
CA PHE A 8 -13.58 -4.58 -10.23
C PHE A 8 -14.71 -5.59 -10.50
N ARG A 9 -15.85 -5.14 -11.03
CA ARG A 9 -16.97 -6.02 -11.40
C ARG A 9 -16.66 -6.94 -12.59
N SER A 10 -15.84 -6.48 -13.53
CA SER A 10 -15.51 -7.24 -14.74
C SER A 10 -14.62 -8.44 -14.52
N GLY A 11 -14.05 -8.61 -13.31
CA GLY A 11 -13.09 -9.67 -13.00
C GLY A 11 -11.68 -9.42 -13.57
N GLU A 12 -11.35 -8.15 -13.92
CA GLU A 12 -10.00 -7.77 -14.38
C GLU A 12 -8.94 -8.00 -13.27
N TYR A 13 -9.37 -8.00 -12.02
CA TYR A 13 -8.51 -8.24 -10.86
C TYR A 13 -8.75 -9.64 -10.28
N PRO A 14 -7.71 -10.29 -9.74
CA PRO A 14 -7.85 -11.58 -9.06
C PRO A 14 -8.90 -11.52 -7.95
N SER A 15 -9.66 -12.58 -7.79
CA SER A 15 -10.65 -12.70 -6.70
C SER A 15 -9.97 -12.86 -5.33
N ASP A 16 -8.78 -13.42 -5.31
CA ASP A 16 -7.96 -13.61 -4.10
C ASP A 16 -6.50 -13.23 -4.43
N PRO A 17 -6.17 -11.92 -4.44
CA PRO A 17 -4.82 -11.47 -4.72
C PRO A 17 -3.91 -11.68 -3.50
N GLU A 18 -2.70 -12.17 -3.74
CA GLU A 18 -1.64 -12.24 -2.74
C GLU A 18 -1.25 -10.83 -2.23
N PRO A 19 -0.82 -10.69 -0.96
CA PRO A 19 -0.34 -9.42 -0.42
C PRO A 19 0.90 -8.90 -1.17
N ALA A 20 1.28 -7.67 -0.90
CA ALA A 20 2.52 -7.12 -1.45
C ALA A 20 3.72 -7.85 -0.84
N PRO A 21 4.62 -8.48 -1.63
CA PRO A 21 5.69 -9.32 -1.07
C PRO A 21 6.62 -8.59 -0.08
N LEU A 22 6.88 -7.30 -0.29
CA LEU A 22 7.67 -6.51 0.65
C LEU A 22 6.92 -6.22 1.95
N LEU A 23 5.59 -6.00 1.88
CA LEU A 23 4.75 -5.86 3.07
C LEU A 23 4.77 -7.15 3.90
N GLU A 24 4.59 -8.29 3.26
CA GLU A 24 4.66 -9.61 3.89
C GLU A 24 5.99 -9.85 4.61
N GLN A 25 7.12 -9.45 4.00
CA GLN A 25 8.44 -9.58 4.63
C GLN A 25 8.60 -8.73 5.90
N TYR A 26 7.92 -7.58 5.98
CA TYR A 26 8.08 -6.66 7.10
C TYR A 26 7.04 -6.85 8.20
N VAL A 27 5.85 -7.36 7.90
CA VAL A 27 4.73 -7.40 8.85
C VAL A 27 5.07 -8.19 10.11
N ASP A 28 5.77 -9.31 9.99
CA ASP A 28 6.21 -10.14 11.14
C ASP A 28 7.18 -9.41 12.09
N ALA A 29 7.89 -8.41 11.58
CA ALA A 29 8.85 -7.63 12.36
C ALA A 29 8.24 -6.38 13.00
N LEU A 30 6.93 -6.13 12.75
CA LEU A 30 6.20 -4.98 13.27
C LEU A 30 5.12 -5.46 14.25
N PRO A 31 4.92 -4.77 15.39
CA PRO A 31 3.82 -5.12 16.29
C PRO A 31 2.48 -4.81 15.60
N PRO A 32 1.47 -5.70 15.73
CA PRO A 32 0.14 -5.39 15.24
C PRO A 32 -0.45 -4.17 15.97
N GLY A 33 -1.24 -3.38 15.24
CA GLY A 33 -1.82 -2.14 15.72
C GLY A 33 -2.94 -1.67 14.80
N ARG A 34 -3.07 -0.37 14.60
CA ARG A 34 -4.02 0.21 13.65
C ARG A 34 -3.38 0.39 12.29
N ALA A 35 -4.01 -0.15 11.26
CA ALA A 35 -3.54 -0.01 9.89
C ALA A 35 -4.54 0.76 9.04
N LEU A 36 -4.02 1.57 8.10
CA LEU A 36 -4.79 2.21 7.03
C LEU A 36 -4.33 1.65 5.68
N ASP A 37 -5.25 1.09 4.90
CA ASP A 37 -5.00 0.70 3.51
C ASP A 37 -5.64 1.71 2.56
N VAL A 38 -4.81 2.52 1.89
CA VAL A 38 -5.23 3.63 1.03
C VAL A 38 -5.40 3.17 -0.41
N ALA A 39 -6.58 3.41 -0.99
CA ALA A 39 -7.00 2.87 -2.27
C ALA A 39 -6.97 1.33 -2.27
N ALA A 40 -7.60 0.75 -1.26
CA ALA A 40 -7.55 -0.67 -0.93
C ALA A 40 -8.07 -1.59 -2.05
N GLY A 41 -8.89 -1.08 -2.98
CA GLY A 41 -9.44 -1.83 -4.09
C GLY A 41 -10.24 -3.05 -3.63
N THR A 42 -9.76 -4.25 -3.96
CA THR A 42 -10.36 -5.54 -3.55
C THR A 42 -9.77 -6.09 -2.24
N GLY A 43 -9.03 -5.28 -1.48
CA GLY A 43 -8.55 -5.61 -0.15
C GLY A 43 -7.33 -6.53 -0.13
N ARG A 44 -6.44 -6.41 -1.11
CA ARG A 44 -5.21 -7.21 -1.21
C ARG A 44 -4.38 -7.16 0.08
N ASN A 45 -4.06 -5.95 0.53
CA ASN A 45 -3.28 -5.74 1.76
C ASN A 45 -4.17 -5.66 2.99
N ALA A 46 -5.36 -5.05 2.88
CA ALA A 46 -6.27 -4.87 4.01
C ALA A 46 -6.67 -6.20 4.67
N VAL A 47 -7.05 -7.21 3.86
CA VAL A 47 -7.44 -8.52 4.38
C VAL A 47 -6.24 -9.24 4.99
N PHE A 48 -5.09 -9.21 4.33
CA PHE A 48 -3.85 -9.77 4.86
C PHE A 48 -3.48 -9.16 6.22
N LEU A 49 -3.49 -7.83 6.36
CA LEU A 49 -3.19 -7.16 7.62
C LEU A 49 -4.17 -7.52 8.74
N ALA A 50 -5.45 -7.70 8.40
CA ALA A 50 -6.44 -8.18 9.36
C ALA A 50 -6.16 -9.62 9.83
N GLU A 51 -5.69 -10.51 8.93
CA GLU A 51 -5.23 -11.87 9.29
C GLU A 51 -4.00 -11.83 10.21
N GLU A 52 -3.12 -10.83 10.03
CA GLU A 52 -1.94 -10.59 10.89
C GLU A 52 -2.27 -9.85 12.21
N GLY A 53 -3.55 -9.61 12.49
CA GLY A 53 -4.04 -9.08 13.76
C GLY A 53 -4.08 -7.55 13.87
N TYR A 54 -4.00 -6.82 12.75
CA TYR A 54 -4.22 -5.38 12.74
C TYR A 54 -5.71 -5.03 12.77
N GLU A 55 -6.04 -3.90 13.43
CA GLU A 55 -7.32 -3.21 13.24
C GLU A 55 -7.23 -2.36 11.97
N VAL A 56 -7.84 -2.80 10.89
CA VAL A 56 -7.65 -2.22 9.55
C VAL A 56 -8.79 -1.29 9.16
N GLU A 57 -8.44 -0.10 8.69
CA GLU A 57 -9.32 0.82 7.99
C GLU A 57 -8.96 0.80 6.49
N ALA A 58 -9.81 0.21 5.66
CA ALA A 58 -9.63 0.14 4.22
C ALA A 58 -10.44 1.24 3.53
N ILE A 59 -9.77 2.18 2.86
CA ILE A 59 -10.42 3.29 2.17
C ILE A 59 -10.27 3.18 0.67
N ASP A 60 -11.36 3.42 -0.08
CA ASP A 60 -11.36 3.46 -1.54
C ASP A 60 -12.53 4.33 -2.05
N GLN A 61 -12.41 4.87 -3.26
CA GLN A 61 -13.53 5.52 -3.94
C GLN A 61 -14.54 4.52 -4.51
N SER A 62 -14.09 3.29 -4.80
CA SER A 62 -14.91 2.24 -5.40
C SER A 62 -15.73 1.51 -4.35
N ARG A 63 -17.05 1.65 -4.47
CA ARG A 63 -18.00 0.86 -3.67
C ARG A 63 -17.87 -0.62 -3.94
N GLU A 64 -17.65 -0.99 -5.20
CA GLU A 64 -17.54 -2.39 -5.62
C GLU A 64 -16.26 -3.02 -5.09
N GLY A 65 -15.12 -2.32 -5.15
CA GLY A 65 -13.87 -2.77 -4.54
C GLY A 65 -14.07 -3.08 -3.05
N LEU A 66 -14.61 -2.12 -2.29
CA LEU A 66 -14.87 -2.30 -0.86
C LEU A 66 -15.91 -3.40 -0.55
N ARG A 67 -16.87 -3.65 -1.45
CA ARG A 67 -17.80 -4.79 -1.31
C ARG A 67 -17.04 -6.12 -1.37
N ILE A 68 -16.14 -6.25 -2.36
CA ILE A 68 -15.30 -7.44 -2.52
C ILE A 68 -14.37 -7.60 -1.30
N THR A 69 -13.76 -6.51 -0.84
CA THR A 69 -12.91 -6.51 0.38
C THR A 69 -13.66 -7.06 1.59
N ARG A 70 -14.90 -6.59 1.82
CA ARG A 70 -15.75 -7.10 2.93
C ARG A 70 -16.12 -8.57 2.77
N GLU A 71 -16.39 -9.04 1.56
CA GLU A 71 -16.68 -10.44 1.29
C GLU A 71 -15.45 -11.30 1.60
N ARG A 72 -14.28 -10.93 1.11
CA ARG A 72 -13.03 -11.63 1.41
C ARG A 72 -12.71 -11.65 2.91
N ALA A 73 -12.92 -10.54 3.63
CA ALA A 73 -12.73 -10.49 5.08
C ALA A 73 -13.66 -11.46 5.83
N ARG A 74 -14.90 -11.65 5.36
CA ARG A 74 -15.83 -12.66 5.92
C ARG A 74 -15.35 -14.08 5.62
N ASP A 75 -14.92 -14.34 4.40
CA ASP A 75 -14.45 -15.67 3.96
C ASP A 75 -13.17 -16.09 4.70
N ARG A 76 -12.43 -15.12 5.25
CA ARG A 76 -11.20 -15.32 6.04
C ARG A 76 -11.42 -15.15 7.55
N ASP A 77 -12.67 -15.00 8.02
CA ASP A 77 -13.05 -14.84 9.43
C ASP A 77 -12.38 -13.63 10.13
N VAL A 78 -12.07 -12.55 9.37
CA VAL A 78 -11.43 -11.31 9.88
C VAL A 78 -12.30 -10.06 9.70
N ALA A 79 -13.60 -10.24 9.46
CA ALA A 79 -14.51 -9.12 9.20
C ALA A 79 -14.66 -8.15 10.38
N ASP A 80 -14.43 -8.61 11.60
CA ASP A 80 -14.51 -7.80 12.83
C ASP A 80 -13.26 -6.92 13.03
N GLN A 81 -12.16 -7.21 12.32
CA GLN A 81 -10.91 -6.44 12.33
C GLN A 81 -10.82 -5.44 11.16
N LEU A 82 -11.80 -5.41 10.25
CA LEU A 82 -11.68 -4.65 9.02
C LEU A 82 -12.88 -3.75 8.75
N ASP A 83 -12.66 -2.44 8.85
CA ASP A 83 -13.61 -1.41 8.45
C ASP A 83 -13.35 -0.93 7.02
N CYS A 84 -14.41 -0.82 6.22
CA CYS A 84 -14.33 -0.34 4.85
C CYS A 84 -15.08 0.99 4.70
N LEU A 85 -14.39 2.05 4.30
CA LEU A 85 -14.97 3.37 4.12
C LEU A 85 -14.86 3.83 2.66
N GLN A 86 -15.98 4.20 2.07
CA GLN A 86 -15.98 4.81 0.74
C GLN A 86 -15.66 6.29 0.84
N VAL A 87 -14.50 6.70 0.33
CA VAL A 87 -14.03 8.09 0.39
C VAL A 87 -13.43 8.53 -0.95
N ASP A 88 -13.43 9.85 -1.18
CA ASP A 88 -12.63 10.49 -2.21
C ASP A 88 -11.29 10.91 -1.58
N ILE A 89 -10.24 10.12 -1.80
CA ILE A 89 -8.92 10.28 -1.14
C ILE A 89 -8.35 11.70 -1.29
N PRO A 90 -8.42 12.37 -2.47
CA PRO A 90 -7.95 13.74 -2.61
C PRO A 90 -8.57 14.75 -1.64
N SER A 91 -9.80 14.54 -1.22
CA SER A 91 -10.54 15.43 -0.30
C SER A 91 -10.73 14.87 1.11
N HIS A 92 -10.24 13.65 1.36
CA HIS A 92 -10.36 13.00 2.67
C HIS A 92 -9.43 13.65 3.71
N GLU A 93 -9.94 13.87 4.93
CA GLU A 93 -9.14 14.36 6.06
C GLU A 93 -8.60 13.15 6.84
N PHE A 94 -7.27 13.05 6.93
CA PHE A 94 -6.62 12.01 7.71
C PHE A 94 -6.41 12.49 9.15
N PRO A 95 -6.74 11.66 10.15
CA PRO A 95 -6.42 11.98 11.55
C PRO A 95 -4.91 11.90 11.76
N GLN A 96 -4.35 12.81 12.59
CA GLN A 96 -2.93 12.80 12.94
C GLN A 96 -2.60 11.74 13.98
N ASP A 97 -1.36 11.23 13.96
CA ASP A 97 -0.77 10.33 14.97
C ASP A 97 -1.64 9.11 15.29
N ARG A 98 -2.24 8.50 14.27
CA ARG A 98 -3.26 7.46 14.48
C ARG A 98 -2.85 6.05 14.09
N TYR A 99 -2.10 5.90 13.00
CA TYR A 99 -1.85 4.60 12.39
C TYR A 99 -0.44 4.09 12.65
N ASP A 100 -0.34 2.85 13.10
CA ASP A 100 0.91 2.12 13.28
C ASP A 100 1.45 1.62 11.93
N LEU A 101 0.57 1.42 10.95
CA LEU A 101 0.93 1.06 9.59
C LEU A 101 0.01 1.74 8.57
N ILE A 102 0.60 2.35 7.54
CA ILE A 102 -0.14 2.83 6.37
C ILE A 102 0.37 2.12 5.13
N THR A 103 -0.54 1.56 4.33
CA THR A 103 -0.21 0.93 3.05
C THR A 103 -0.82 1.69 1.88
N VAL A 104 -0.05 1.86 0.81
CA VAL A 104 -0.50 2.44 -0.46
C VAL A 104 0.03 1.59 -1.61
N SER A 105 -0.85 0.94 -2.36
CA SER A 105 -0.47 0.10 -3.50
C SER A 105 -1.12 0.60 -4.79
N PHE A 106 -0.28 0.94 -5.78
CA PHE A 106 -0.69 1.32 -7.14
C PHE A 106 -1.66 2.51 -7.26
N TYR A 107 -1.71 3.34 -6.23
CA TYR A 107 -2.41 4.62 -6.22
C TYR A 107 -1.39 5.75 -6.05
N ARG A 108 -1.25 6.63 -7.08
CA ARG A 108 -0.29 7.73 -7.03
C ARG A 108 -0.91 8.93 -6.31
N THR A 109 -0.47 9.18 -5.08
CA THR A 109 -0.98 10.25 -4.21
C THR A 109 0.13 11.09 -3.57
N VAL A 110 1.06 11.58 -4.39
CA VAL A 110 2.20 12.39 -3.93
C VAL A 110 1.74 13.63 -3.18
N ASP A 111 0.69 14.29 -3.67
CA ASP A 111 0.17 15.54 -3.07
C ASP A 111 -0.44 15.34 -1.67
N ARG A 112 -0.86 14.11 -1.35
CA ARG A 112 -1.44 13.75 -0.05
C ARG A 112 -0.48 12.97 0.84
N LEU A 113 0.74 12.70 0.35
CA LEU A 113 1.73 11.96 1.13
C LEU A 113 2.14 12.65 2.43
N PRO A 114 2.28 13.99 2.50
CA PRO A 114 2.49 14.67 3.78
C PRO A 114 1.38 14.40 4.80
N ASP A 115 0.11 14.42 4.39
CA ASP A 115 -1.01 14.13 5.30
C ASP A 115 -1.00 12.67 5.79
N LEU A 116 -0.57 11.74 4.94
CA LEU A 116 -0.40 10.34 5.32
C LEU A 116 0.77 10.16 6.30
N ILE A 117 1.85 10.91 6.12
CA ILE A 117 2.99 10.92 7.06
C ILE A 117 2.56 11.49 8.41
N ASP A 118 1.80 12.59 8.42
CA ASP A 118 1.24 13.18 9.65
C ASP A 118 0.23 12.25 10.35
N ALA A 119 -0.39 11.32 9.60
CA ALA A 119 -1.32 10.34 10.15
C ALA A 119 -0.63 9.12 10.78
N LEU A 120 0.68 8.92 10.54
CA LEU A 120 1.47 7.88 11.21
C LEU A 120 1.68 8.24 12.69
N ALA A 121 1.43 7.28 13.56
CA ALA A 121 1.84 7.35 14.97
C ALA A 121 3.36 7.41 15.11
N GLU A 122 3.86 7.74 16.31
CA GLU A 122 5.28 7.60 16.60
C GLU A 122 5.72 6.14 16.39
N ASP A 123 6.82 5.93 15.68
CA ASP A 123 7.31 4.64 15.18
C ASP A 123 6.39 3.91 14.17
N GLY A 124 5.30 4.53 13.75
CA GLY A 124 4.44 4.01 12.69
C GLY A 124 5.16 3.90 11.35
N VAL A 125 4.74 2.95 10.52
CA VAL A 125 5.43 2.58 9.27
C VAL A 125 4.56 2.88 8.06
N LEU A 126 5.15 3.49 7.04
CA LEU A 126 4.60 3.62 5.70
C LEU A 126 5.16 2.51 4.82
N PHE A 127 4.27 1.74 4.19
CA PHE A 127 4.56 0.91 3.04
C PHE A 127 3.94 1.55 1.79
N TYR A 128 4.75 1.79 0.76
CA TYR A 128 4.25 2.34 -0.49
C TYR A 128 4.89 1.63 -1.68
N GLU A 129 4.08 1.13 -2.61
CA GLU A 129 4.54 0.59 -3.88
C GLU A 129 3.79 1.20 -5.05
N HIS A 130 4.49 1.43 -6.16
CA HIS A 130 3.86 1.94 -7.38
C HIS A 130 4.66 1.63 -8.64
N HIS A 131 4.05 1.88 -9.79
CA HIS A 131 4.73 1.84 -11.07
C HIS A 131 5.72 2.99 -11.22
N LEU A 132 6.89 2.67 -11.83
CA LEU A 132 7.99 3.59 -12.10
C LEU A 132 8.02 3.97 -13.59
N ARG A 133 8.41 5.19 -13.91
CA ARG A 133 8.79 5.60 -15.27
C ARG A 133 10.10 4.91 -15.64
N SER A 134 10.22 4.47 -16.91
CA SER A 134 11.42 3.84 -17.42
C SER A 134 11.62 4.16 -18.89
N THR A 135 12.88 4.14 -19.33
CA THR A 135 13.25 4.13 -20.75
C THR A 135 13.15 2.73 -21.36
N ASP A 136 13.10 1.70 -20.52
CA ASP A 136 12.92 0.32 -20.96
C ASP A 136 11.45 0.06 -21.33
N GLN A 137 11.23 -0.90 -22.22
CA GLN A 137 9.88 -1.31 -22.57
C GLN A 137 9.23 -2.02 -21.37
N TYR A 138 8.00 -1.64 -21.10
CA TYR A 138 7.15 -2.28 -20.09
C TYR A 138 5.77 -2.57 -20.69
N GLU A 139 5.14 -3.64 -20.23
CA GLU A 139 3.87 -4.15 -20.76
C GLU A 139 2.74 -4.05 -19.74
N ALA A 140 3.08 -3.76 -18.48
CA ALA A 140 2.12 -3.68 -17.39
C ALA A 140 2.13 -2.31 -16.68
N GLY A 141 0.99 -1.96 -16.10
CA GLY A 141 0.76 -0.71 -15.39
C GLY A 141 0.02 0.34 -16.20
N PRO A 142 -0.19 1.54 -15.64
CA PRO A 142 -0.96 2.60 -16.27
C PRO A 142 -0.28 3.12 -17.54
N SER A 143 -1.07 3.47 -18.55
CA SER A 143 -0.61 4.19 -19.73
C SER A 143 -0.44 5.67 -19.38
N GLY A 144 0.78 6.18 -19.53
CA GLY A 144 1.12 7.59 -19.32
C GLY A 144 1.97 7.85 -18.08
N ASP A 145 3.01 8.65 -18.27
CA ASP A 145 4.01 8.97 -17.26
C ASP A 145 3.46 9.75 -16.06
N GLN A 146 2.37 10.49 -16.26
CA GLN A 146 1.71 11.23 -15.16
C GLN A 146 1.15 10.33 -14.06
N TYR A 147 0.93 9.03 -14.36
CA TYR A 147 0.44 8.03 -13.40
C TYR A 147 1.56 7.16 -12.84
N ARG A 148 2.84 7.51 -13.08
CA ARG A 148 4.01 6.76 -12.65
C ARG A 148 4.94 7.66 -11.84
N PHE A 149 5.66 7.11 -10.90
CA PHE A 149 6.72 7.83 -10.21
C PHE A 149 7.92 8.06 -11.13
N GLY A 150 8.55 9.21 -11.03
CA GLY A 150 9.88 9.47 -11.59
C GLY A 150 10.98 8.79 -10.79
N ALA A 151 12.20 8.76 -11.34
CA ALA A 151 13.36 8.22 -10.65
C ALA A 151 13.57 8.93 -9.29
N ASN A 152 13.65 8.15 -8.20
CA ASN A 152 13.78 8.61 -6.82
C ASN A 152 12.65 9.51 -6.29
N GLU A 153 11.59 9.76 -7.05
CA GLU A 153 10.48 10.65 -6.62
C GLU A 153 9.84 10.12 -5.31
N LEU A 154 9.53 8.83 -5.24
CA LEU A 154 9.00 8.22 -4.03
C LEU A 154 9.98 8.30 -2.86
N LEU A 155 11.25 8.04 -3.09
CA LEU A 155 12.29 8.14 -2.06
C LEU A 155 12.38 9.58 -1.50
N HIS A 156 12.43 10.57 -2.38
CA HIS A 156 12.55 11.98 -1.96
C HIS A 156 11.36 12.45 -1.13
N THR A 157 10.15 11.96 -1.42
CA THR A 157 8.95 12.33 -0.66
C THR A 157 8.88 11.70 0.73
N CYS A 158 9.72 10.70 1.01
CA CYS A 158 9.78 9.98 2.29
C CYS A 158 11.06 10.28 3.11
N LEU A 159 11.88 11.27 2.72
CA LEU A 159 13.16 11.54 3.42
C LEU A 159 12.99 12.13 4.83
N ASP A 160 11.82 12.61 5.19
CA ASP A 160 11.49 13.01 6.57
C ASP A 160 11.25 11.79 7.49
N LEU A 161 11.09 10.61 6.91
CA LEU A 161 10.99 9.34 7.61
C LEU A 161 12.34 8.61 7.65
N THR A 162 12.49 7.65 8.55
CA THR A 162 13.61 6.70 8.52
C THR A 162 13.34 5.62 7.48
N VAL A 163 14.06 5.65 6.36
CA VAL A 163 13.92 4.64 5.29
C VAL A 163 14.48 3.31 5.76
N LEU A 164 13.64 2.29 5.85
CA LEU A 164 14.00 0.91 6.23
C LEU A 164 14.36 0.07 5.01
N ALA A 165 13.61 0.25 3.90
CA ALA A 165 13.90 -0.35 2.61
C ALA A 165 13.46 0.57 1.48
N PHE A 166 14.20 0.55 0.39
CA PHE A 166 13.81 1.17 -0.88
C PHE A 166 14.29 0.29 -2.03
N ASP A 167 13.42 0.05 -3.00
CA ASP A 167 13.72 -0.73 -4.18
C ASP A 167 13.11 -0.08 -5.43
N ALA A 168 13.83 -0.15 -6.53
CA ALA A 168 13.38 0.30 -7.84
C ALA A 168 13.90 -0.69 -8.90
N LYS A 169 13.00 -1.48 -9.49
CA LYS A 169 13.39 -2.60 -10.34
C LYS A 169 12.39 -2.92 -11.44
N THR A 170 12.88 -3.69 -12.41
CA THR A 170 12.03 -4.42 -13.36
C THR A 170 11.58 -5.73 -12.71
N GLU A 171 10.30 -6.01 -12.77
CA GLU A 171 9.71 -7.27 -12.34
C GLU A 171 9.01 -7.97 -13.49
N SER A 172 9.17 -9.30 -13.55
CA SER A 172 8.34 -10.14 -14.40
C SER A 172 7.10 -10.55 -13.62
N ARG A 173 5.93 -10.35 -14.20
CA ARG A 173 4.65 -10.79 -13.63
C ARG A 173 4.39 -12.26 -14.01
N ASP A 174 3.46 -12.90 -13.30
CA ASP A 174 3.05 -14.28 -13.55
C ASP A 174 2.50 -14.49 -14.97
N ASP A 175 1.94 -13.44 -15.57
CA ASP A 175 1.46 -13.43 -16.95
C ASP A 175 2.58 -13.23 -18.01
N GLY A 176 3.85 -13.20 -17.57
CA GLY A 176 5.04 -13.02 -18.39
C GLY A 176 5.31 -11.58 -18.81
N ARG A 177 4.45 -10.62 -18.48
CA ARG A 177 4.64 -9.21 -18.79
C ARG A 177 5.63 -8.56 -17.82
N THR A 178 6.37 -7.58 -18.29
CA THR A 178 7.29 -6.79 -17.47
C THR A 178 6.63 -5.52 -16.93
N ALA A 179 6.94 -5.20 -15.68
CA ALA A 179 6.54 -3.95 -15.01
C ALA A 179 7.77 -3.29 -14.38
N MET A 180 7.83 -1.96 -14.44
CA MET A 180 8.78 -1.18 -13.67
C MET A 180 8.11 -0.74 -12.37
N ARG A 181 8.71 -1.10 -11.23
CA ARG A 181 8.14 -0.84 -9.91
C ARG A 181 9.13 -0.10 -9.01
N THR A 182 8.62 0.74 -8.15
CA THR A 182 9.33 1.29 -6.99
C THR A 182 8.53 0.98 -5.74
N GLN A 183 9.22 0.72 -4.64
CA GLN A 183 8.61 0.44 -3.35
C GLN A 183 9.48 0.96 -2.21
N ILE A 184 8.85 1.35 -1.12
CA ILE A 184 9.51 1.86 0.07
C ILE A 184 8.82 1.35 1.33
N VAL A 185 9.63 1.07 2.36
CA VAL A 185 9.21 0.92 3.75
C VAL A 185 9.94 1.98 4.54
N ALA A 186 9.20 2.84 5.23
CA ALA A 186 9.80 3.94 5.99
C ALA A 186 9.03 4.17 7.30
N ARG A 187 9.76 4.52 8.37
CA ARG A 187 9.21 4.65 9.72
C ARG A 187 9.21 6.09 10.18
N ASN A 188 8.12 6.53 10.81
CA ASN A 188 8.00 7.80 11.49
C ASN A 188 8.77 7.78 12.82
N SER A 189 10.08 7.98 12.75
CA SER A 189 10.94 8.00 13.92
C SER A 189 11.96 9.11 13.85
N SER A 190 12.37 9.61 15.00
CA SER A 190 13.29 10.73 15.15
C SER A 190 14.66 10.30 15.66
N GLY A 191 15.67 11.15 15.47
CA GLY A 191 17.03 10.91 15.95
C GLY A 191 17.90 10.19 14.92
N GLN A 192 19.22 10.22 15.16
CA GLN A 192 20.19 9.67 14.22
C GLN A 192 20.57 8.21 14.46
N ALA A 193 20.26 7.68 15.64
CA ALA A 193 20.44 6.27 15.97
C ALA A 193 19.10 5.56 15.91
N GLN A 194 18.96 4.63 14.98
CA GLN A 194 17.73 3.91 14.69
C GLN A 194 17.93 2.41 14.88
N SER A 195 16.88 1.71 15.31
CA SER A 195 16.81 0.25 15.21
C SER A 195 16.23 -0.15 13.85
N TYR A 196 16.73 -1.23 13.29
CA TYR A 196 16.22 -1.76 12.02
C TYR A 196 15.67 -3.16 12.23
N PRO A 197 14.46 -3.46 11.72
CA PRO A 197 13.91 -4.80 11.81
C PRO A 197 14.76 -5.81 11.06
N ALA A 198 14.96 -6.99 11.63
CA ALA A 198 15.65 -8.09 10.97
C ALA A 198 14.66 -8.79 10.03
N VAL A 199 14.69 -8.45 8.76
CA VAL A 199 13.82 -9.05 7.72
C VAL A 199 14.64 -9.95 6.81
N GLY A 200 14.11 -11.10 6.44
CA GLY A 200 14.71 -12.00 5.45
C GLY A 200 16.06 -12.61 5.87
N LEU A 201 16.34 -12.75 7.18
CA LEU A 201 17.54 -13.41 7.68
C LEU A 201 17.36 -14.92 7.90
N ASP A 202 16.17 -15.44 7.70
CA ASP A 202 15.93 -16.88 7.75
C ASP A 202 16.25 -17.49 6.38
N SER A 203 17.39 -18.11 6.33
CA SER A 203 17.91 -18.91 5.22
C SER A 203 17.52 -20.37 5.37
#